data_ef15255ecc95ebd76ac71a214a693bad
#
_entry.id   ef15255ecc95ebd76ac71a214a693bad
#
_cell.length_a   1.000
_cell.length_b   1.000
_cell.length_c   1.000
_cell.angle_alpha   90.00
_cell.angle_beta   90.00
_cell.angle_gamma   90.00
#
_symmetry.space_group_name_H-M   'P 1'
#
loop_
_entity.id
_entity.type
_entity.pdbx_description
1 polymer ?
#
loop_
_entity_poly.entity_id
_entity_poly.type
_entity_poly.pdbx_seq_one_letter_code
_entity_poly.pdbx_strand_id
1 'polypeptide(L)'
;MLTETLVHLLRDNYTEAKVRGKKSFLLERQQLYSLAEFRTQSEILGFLADGPYGPELSKLEESSSPVETERAVRLSFARSVKNLFSAAKGSVKEFLTEYSSRFDAYDLATLLIYKTQGKSLEEYLATRQPLSALSEKRVRRLYSAEDPPDVLEEIGDEALQSRMEGISLEELTPDKASLIRDIFNGWGEERFFNYVKKKLHGRDRNSCLPIVGISIDLL
;
A
#
# COMPACT_ATOMS: atom_id res chain seq x y z
N MET A 1 -14.60 11.16 -10.79
CA MET A 1 -14.66 9.91 -11.58
C MET A 1 -14.44 8.64 -10.74
N LEU A 2 -13.36 8.49 -9.96
CA LEU A 2 -13.14 7.35 -9.04
C LEU A 2 -14.31 7.07 -8.07
N THR A 3 -15.01 8.10 -7.69
CA THR A 3 -16.05 8.07 -6.64
C THR A 3 -17.40 7.51 -7.10
N GLU A 4 -17.79 7.73 -8.35
CA GLU A 4 -19.07 7.21 -8.86
C GLU A 4 -19.01 5.72 -9.14
N THR A 5 -17.83 5.22 -9.48
CA THR A 5 -17.61 3.80 -9.77
C THR A 5 -17.59 2.94 -8.51
N LEU A 6 -16.90 3.42 -7.46
CA LEU A 6 -16.94 2.78 -6.16
C LEU A 6 -18.37 2.77 -5.57
N VAL A 7 -19.16 3.80 -5.81
CA VAL A 7 -20.56 3.90 -5.37
C VAL A 7 -21.45 2.82 -6.00
N HIS A 8 -21.22 2.43 -7.25
CA HIS A 8 -21.98 1.36 -7.89
C HIS A 8 -21.60 -0.05 -7.42
N LEU A 9 -20.33 -0.27 -7.06
CA LEU A 9 -19.89 -1.48 -6.38
C LEU A 9 -20.51 -1.61 -4.98
N LEU A 10 -20.80 -0.47 -4.35
CA LEU A 10 -21.30 -0.36 -2.99
C LEU A 10 -22.85 -0.30 -2.98
N ARG A 11 -23.55 -1.37 -3.33
CA ARG A 11 -24.99 -1.47 -3.04
C ARG A 11 -25.34 -1.47 -1.54
N ASP A 12 -24.34 -1.22 -0.70
CA ASP A 12 -24.45 -1.07 0.74
C ASP A 12 -24.41 0.44 1.09
N ASN A 13 -25.58 1.02 1.30
CA ASN A 13 -25.78 2.43 1.64
C ASN A 13 -24.88 2.91 2.80
N TYR A 14 -24.56 2.02 3.73
CA TYR A 14 -23.71 2.33 4.87
C TYR A 14 -22.23 2.51 4.48
N THR A 15 -21.71 1.61 3.66
CA THR A 15 -20.32 1.72 3.17
C THR A 15 -20.18 2.91 2.24
N GLU A 16 -21.19 3.18 1.40
CA GLU A 16 -21.23 4.38 0.56
C GLU A 16 -21.18 5.67 1.38
N ALA A 17 -22.01 5.78 2.41
CA ALA A 17 -22.02 6.94 3.30
C ALA A 17 -20.65 7.13 3.99
N LYS A 18 -20.02 6.04 4.43
CA LYS A 18 -18.65 6.09 5.00
C LYS A 18 -17.61 6.57 3.98
N VAL A 19 -17.65 6.08 2.74
CA VAL A 19 -16.73 6.51 1.68
C VAL A 19 -16.90 7.99 1.37
N ARG A 20 -18.14 8.45 1.23
CA ARG A 20 -18.47 9.88 1.02
C ARG A 20 -17.98 10.75 2.17
N GLY A 21 -18.23 10.32 3.42
CA GLY A 21 -17.71 11.00 4.59
C GLY A 21 -16.18 11.04 4.67
N LYS A 22 -15.50 9.96 4.28
CA LYS A 22 -14.02 9.96 4.21
C LYS A 22 -13.49 10.83 3.08
N LYS A 23 -14.21 10.92 1.95
CA LYS A 23 -13.83 11.80 0.83
C LYS A 23 -13.84 13.27 1.23
N SER A 24 -14.81 13.71 2.06
CA SER A 24 -14.88 15.11 2.51
C SER A 24 -13.69 15.53 3.39
N PHE A 25 -12.91 14.57 3.87
CA PHE A 25 -11.69 14.83 4.64
C PHE A 25 -10.40 14.78 3.80
N LEU A 26 -10.48 14.49 2.51
CA LEU A 26 -9.30 14.57 1.64
C LEU A 26 -8.93 16.03 1.44
N LEU A 27 -7.63 16.29 1.41
CA LEU A 27 -7.11 17.61 1.13
C LEU A 27 -7.53 18.05 -0.29
N GLU A 28 -8.04 19.25 -0.38
CA GLU A 28 -8.33 19.88 -1.66
C GLU A 28 -7.03 20.31 -2.35
N ARG A 29 -7.10 20.51 -3.67
CA ARG A 29 -5.94 20.93 -4.47
C ARG A 29 -5.26 22.19 -3.91
N GLN A 30 -6.05 23.15 -3.46
CA GLN A 30 -5.54 24.40 -2.88
C GLN A 30 -4.79 24.15 -1.57
N GLN A 31 -5.29 23.24 -0.73
CA GLN A 31 -4.64 22.85 0.51
C GLN A 31 -3.30 22.12 0.25
N LEU A 32 -3.22 21.30 -0.82
CA LEU A 32 -1.97 20.66 -1.23
C LEU A 32 -0.93 21.68 -1.71
N TYR A 33 -1.35 22.75 -2.40
CA TYR A 33 -0.45 23.85 -2.76
C TYR A 33 0.04 24.59 -1.52
N SER A 34 -0.84 24.89 -0.56
CA SER A 34 -0.44 25.53 0.69
C SER A 34 0.59 24.71 1.46
N LEU A 35 0.43 23.36 1.49
CA LEU A 35 1.42 22.47 2.10
C LEU A 35 2.80 22.57 1.43
N ALA A 36 2.85 22.76 0.11
CA ALA A 36 4.11 22.90 -0.62
C ALA A 36 4.82 24.24 -0.36
N GLU A 37 4.10 25.24 0.14
CA GLU A 37 4.63 26.56 0.47
C GLU A 37 5.21 26.66 1.88
N PHE A 38 4.87 25.71 2.78
CA PHE A 38 5.40 25.68 4.14
C PHE A 38 6.90 25.44 4.15
N ARG A 39 7.59 26.15 5.03
CA ARG A 39 9.05 26.14 5.13
C ARG A 39 9.55 25.26 6.28
N THR A 40 8.69 24.98 7.23
CA THR A 40 9.04 24.23 8.43
C THR A 40 8.13 23.03 8.62
N GLN A 41 8.66 22.00 9.24
CA GLN A 41 7.90 20.80 9.59
C GLN A 41 6.77 21.13 10.59
N SER A 42 7.01 22.07 11.51
CA SER A 42 5.99 22.50 12.48
C SER A 42 4.75 23.10 11.82
N GLU A 43 4.93 23.90 10.74
CA GLU A 43 3.81 24.43 9.94
C GLU A 43 3.02 23.29 9.27
N ILE A 44 3.70 22.30 8.69
CA ILE A 44 3.07 21.13 8.08
C ILE A 44 2.30 20.32 9.12
N LEU A 45 2.93 20.05 10.27
CA LEU A 45 2.30 19.31 11.36
C LEU A 45 1.06 20.05 11.89
N GLY A 46 1.15 21.35 12.14
CA GLY A 46 0.03 22.15 12.60
C GLY A 46 -1.13 22.12 11.61
N PHE A 47 -0.87 22.33 10.33
CA PHE A 47 -1.90 22.31 9.30
C PHE A 47 -2.59 20.93 9.17
N LEU A 48 -1.85 19.85 9.22
CA LEU A 48 -2.39 18.49 9.10
C LEU A 48 -3.07 18.02 10.39
N ALA A 49 -2.66 18.53 11.56
CA ALA A 49 -3.21 18.14 12.84
C ALA A 49 -4.68 18.55 13.03
N ASP A 50 -5.10 19.63 12.41
CA ASP A 50 -6.51 20.10 12.42
C ASP A 50 -7.44 19.21 11.59
N GLY A 51 -6.90 18.26 10.83
CA GLY A 51 -7.62 17.37 9.93
C GLY A 51 -7.70 15.92 10.40
N PRO A 52 -8.02 15.00 9.49
CA PRO A 52 -8.16 13.57 9.77
C PRO A 52 -6.84 12.91 10.18
N TYR A 53 -5.72 13.58 9.99
CA TYR A 53 -4.37 13.12 10.34
C TYR A 53 -4.03 13.38 11.82
N GLY A 54 -4.76 14.30 12.47
CA GLY A 54 -4.49 14.76 13.84
C GLY A 54 -4.23 13.66 14.86
N PRO A 55 -5.06 12.61 14.95
CA PRO A 55 -4.87 11.56 15.95
C PRO A 55 -3.52 10.82 15.89
N GLU A 56 -2.88 10.78 14.74
CA GLU A 56 -1.54 10.16 14.60
C GLU A 56 -0.43 11.22 14.73
N LEU A 57 -0.66 12.42 14.19
CA LEU A 57 0.30 13.52 14.22
C LEU A 57 0.45 14.12 15.61
N SER A 58 -0.61 14.18 16.41
CA SER A 58 -0.57 14.67 17.80
C SER A 58 0.29 13.83 18.75
N LYS A 59 0.75 12.66 18.30
CA LYS A 59 1.69 11.81 19.02
C LYS A 59 3.15 12.16 18.74
N LEU A 60 3.39 13.00 17.76
CA LEU A 60 4.73 13.43 17.37
C LEU A 60 5.14 14.65 18.17
N GLU A 61 6.42 14.73 18.49
CA GLU A 61 7.05 15.91 19.07
C GLU A 61 7.50 16.87 17.96
N GLU A 62 7.73 18.13 18.28
CA GLU A 62 8.26 19.12 17.33
C GLU A 62 9.62 18.71 16.74
N SER A 63 10.38 17.90 17.49
CA SER A 63 11.68 17.36 17.09
C SER A 63 11.59 16.10 16.21
N SER A 64 10.37 15.59 15.95
CA SER A 64 10.17 14.39 15.16
C SER A 64 10.71 14.56 13.73
N SER A 65 11.31 13.51 13.20
CA SER A 65 11.90 13.51 11.87
C SER A 65 10.82 13.53 10.75
N PRO A 66 11.16 13.97 9.53
CA PRO A 66 10.27 13.86 8.37
C PRO A 66 9.77 12.42 8.13
N VAL A 67 10.60 11.42 8.43
CA VAL A 67 10.25 9.99 8.30
C VAL A 67 9.13 9.60 9.28
N GLU A 68 9.19 10.09 10.52
CA GLU A 68 8.15 9.85 11.52
C GLU A 68 6.84 10.54 11.13
N THR A 69 6.91 11.75 10.57
CA THR A 69 5.75 12.48 10.04
C THR A 69 5.11 11.70 8.89
N GLU A 70 5.90 11.24 7.93
CA GLU A 70 5.40 10.40 6.82
C GLU A 70 4.73 9.13 7.33
N ARG A 71 5.36 8.46 8.31
CA ARG A 71 4.80 7.27 8.94
C ARG A 71 3.45 7.56 9.61
N ALA A 72 3.30 8.67 10.33
CA ALA A 72 2.05 9.06 10.97
C ALA A 72 0.94 9.31 9.94
N VAL A 73 1.25 9.98 8.83
CA VAL A 73 0.31 10.19 7.72
C VAL A 73 -0.12 8.84 7.10
N ARG A 74 0.83 7.93 6.85
CA ARG A 74 0.54 6.58 6.34
C ARG A 74 -0.33 5.78 7.33
N LEU A 75 -0.09 5.87 8.62
CA LEU A 75 -0.92 5.22 9.66
C LEU A 75 -2.34 5.78 9.69
N SER A 76 -2.51 7.10 9.53
CA SER A 76 -3.83 7.73 9.44
C SER A 76 -4.60 7.24 8.21
N PHE A 77 -3.94 7.15 7.06
CA PHE A 77 -4.52 6.57 5.85
C PHE A 77 -4.92 5.11 6.07
N ALA A 78 -4.02 4.30 6.61
CA ALA A 78 -4.29 2.89 6.88
C ALA A 78 -5.47 2.69 7.84
N ARG A 79 -5.58 3.50 8.89
CA ARG A 79 -6.73 3.50 9.81
C ARG A 79 -8.03 3.79 9.05
N SER A 80 -8.00 4.78 8.18
CA SER A 80 -9.17 5.14 7.38
C SER A 80 -9.61 4.00 6.46
N VAL A 81 -8.67 3.33 5.79
CA VAL A 81 -8.94 2.17 4.94
C VAL A 81 -9.40 0.97 5.77
N LYS A 82 -8.77 0.66 6.91
CA LYS A 82 -9.22 -0.42 7.81
C LYS A 82 -10.65 -0.21 8.30
N ASN A 83 -11.04 1.03 8.55
CA ASN A 83 -12.42 1.37 8.90
C ASN A 83 -13.41 1.11 7.74
N LEU A 84 -12.97 1.26 6.49
CA LEU A 84 -13.77 0.87 5.32
C LEU A 84 -13.85 -0.66 5.19
N PHE A 85 -12.74 -1.37 5.38
CA PHE A 85 -12.71 -2.83 5.39
C PHE A 85 -13.67 -3.43 6.41
N SER A 86 -13.70 -2.88 7.64
CA SER A 86 -14.60 -3.36 8.70
C SER A 86 -16.08 -3.14 8.41
N ALA A 87 -16.39 -2.14 7.58
CA ALA A 87 -17.75 -1.83 7.16
C ALA A 87 -18.17 -2.60 5.90
N ALA A 88 -17.22 -2.93 5.04
CA ALA A 88 -17.47 -3.55 3.75
C ALA A 88 -17.91 -5.02 3.90
N LYS A 89 -18.84 -5.43 3.04
CA LYS A 89 -19.35 -6.81 2.95
C LYS A 89 -19.31 -7.30 1.49
N GLY A 90 -19.44 -8.62 1.32
CA GLY A 90 -19.56 -9.24 -0.01
C GLY A 90 -18.46 -8.82 -0.98
N SER A 91 -18.83 -8.49 -2.21
CA SER A 91 -17.93 -8.12 -3.29
C SER A 91 -17.07 -6.88 -3.01
N VAL A 92 -17.57 -5.96 -2.19
CA VAL A 92 -16.79 -4.76 -1.81
C VAL A 92 -15.64 -5.13 -0.91
N LYS A 93 -15.88 -6.02 0.06
CA LYS A 93 -14.79 -6.51 0.93
C LYS A 93 -13.77 -7.28 0.13
N GLU A 94 -14.20 -8.11 -0.81
CA GLU A 94 -13.33 -8.86 -1.72
C GLU A 94 -12.47 -7.90 -2.55
N PHE A 95 -13.09 -6.89 -3.17
CA PHE A 95 -12.37 -5.85 -3.93
C PHE A 95 -11.32 -5.12 -3.09
N LEU A 96 -11.68 -4.67 -1.89
CA LEU A 96 -10.74 -3.98 -1.00
C LEU A 96 -9.58 -4.91 -0.57
N THR A 97 -9.86 -6.20 -0.35
CA THR A 97 -8.84 -7.20 -0.04
C THR A 97 -7.84 -7.33 -1.19
N GLU A 98 -8.33 -7.48 -2.41
CA GLU A 98 -7.47 -7.57 -3.59
C GLU A 98 -6.72 -6.25 -3.85
N TYR A 99 -7.35 -5.11 -3.64
CA TYR A 99 -6.67 -3.81 -3.71
C TYR A 99 -5.52 -3.73 -2.70
N SER A 100 -5.70 -4.23 -1.48
CA SER A 100 -4.66 -4.18 -0.45
C SER A 100 -3.52 -5.15 -0.69
N SER A 101 -3.71 -6.20 -1.49
CA SER A 101 -2.65 -7.15 -1.86
C SER A 101 -1.47 -6.50 -2.59
N ARG A 102 -1.67 -5.33 -3.19
CA ARG A 102 -0.62 -4.50 -3.78
C ARG A 102 0.40 -4.03 -2.72
N PHE A 103 -0.08 -3.74 -1.52
CA PHE A 103 0.80 -3.39 -0.39
C PHE A 103 1.56 -4.60 0.13
N ASP A 104 1.01 -5.81 -0.03
CA ASP A 104 1.72 -7.06 0.26
C ASP A 104 2.91 -7.24 -0.68
N ALA A 105 2.76 -6.94 -1.97
CA ALA A 105 3.84 -7.00 -2.94
C ALA A 105 5.01 -6.08 -2.55
N TYR A 106 4.72 -4.84 -2.18
CA TYR A 106 5.73 -3.91 -1.68
C TYR A 106 6.42 -4.42 -0.41
N ASP A 107 5.67 -4.96 0.54
CA ASP A 107 6.21 -5.51 1.78
C ASP A 107 7.09 -6.73 1.52
N LEU A 108 6.70 -7.62 0.60
CA LEU A 108 7.48 -8.79 0.21
C LEU A 108 8.80 -8.39 -0.47
N ALA A 109 8.78 -7.41 -1.37
CA ALA A 109 9.99 -6.85 -1.96
C ALA A 109 10.94 -6.29 -0.88
N THR A 110 10.39 -5.51 0.04
CA THR A 110 11.15 -4.91 1.13
C THR A 110 11.72 -5.99 2.05
N LEU A 111 10.94 -7.03 2.36
CA LEU A 111 11.40 -8.18 3.16
C LEU A 111 12.59 -8.87 2.50
N LEU A 112 12.48 -9.19 1.20
CA LEU A 112 13.55 -9.83 0.45
C LEU A 112 14.82 -8.96 0.44
N ILE A 113 14.69 -7.67 0.17
CA ILE A 113 15.80 -6.71 0.17
C ILE A 113 16.48 -6.65 1.54
N TYR A 114 15.70 -6.54 2.62
CA TYR A 114 16.25 -6.46 3.99
C TYR A 114 16.96 -7.74 4.39
N LYS A 115 16.38 -8.90 4.05
CA LYS A 115 17.03 -10.18 4.29
C LYS A 115 18.35 -10.31 3.53
N THR A 116 18.38 -9.94 2.25
CA THR A 116 19.61 -9.93 1.43
C THR A 116 20.67 -8.99 1.99
N GLN A 117 20.25 -7.88 2.63
CA GLN A 117 21.17 -6.94 3.30
C GLN A 117 21.61 -7.40 4.70
N GLY A 118 21.14 -8.54 5.18
CA GLY A 118 21.43 -9.03 6.53
C GLY A 118 20.83 -8.17 7.65
N LYS A 119 19.81 -7.36 7.35
CA LYS A 119 19.12 -6.54 8.36
C LYS A 119 18.27 -7.40 9.27
N SER A 120 17.92 -6.89 10.44
CA SER A 120 17.08 -7.61 11.40
C SER A 120 15.60 -7.62 11.00
N LEU A 121 14.87 -8.59 11.52
CA LEU A 121 13.41 -8.65 11.36
C LEU A 121 12.73 -7.40 11.96
N GLU A 122 13.25 -6.89 13.07
CA GLU A 122 12.74 -5.71 13.75
C GLU A 122 12.86 -4.46 12.87
N GLU A 123 13.99 -4.28 12.20
CA GLU A 123 14.18 -3.18 11.23
C GLU A 123 13.17 -3.27 10.10
N TYR A 124 12.94 -4.48 9.55
CA TYR A 124 11.91 -4.69 8.53
C TYR A 124 10.51 -4.37 9.07
N LEU A 125 10.15 -4.89 10.25
CA LEU A 125 8.83 -4.66 10.84
C LEU A 125 8.54 -3.16 11.06
N ALA A 126 9.56 -2.36 11.33
CA ALA A 126 9.43 -0.91 11.48
C ALA A 126 9.07 -0.20 10.17
N THR A 127 9.38 -0.80 9.02
CA THR A 127 9.15 -0.20 7.67
C THR A 127 7.91 -0.73 6.96
N ARG A 128 7.26 -1.75 7.53
CA ARG A 128 6.07 -2.38 6.91
C ARG A 128 4.99 -1.39 6.53
N GLN A 129 4.33 -1.69 5.41
CA GLN A 129 3.16 -0.94 4.98
C GLN A 129 1.98 -1.21 5.92
N PRO A 130 1.35 -0.17 6.48
CA PRO A 130 0.24 -0.36 7.42
C PRO A 130 -1.00 -1.02 6.81
N LEU A 131 -1.10 -1.05 5.48
CA LEU A 131 -2.21 -1.65 4.72
C LEU A 131 -1.92 -3.07 4.24
N SER A 132 -0.71 -3.55 4.39
CA SER A 132 -0.38 -4.93 4.05
C SER A 132 -1.23 -5.90 4.88
N ALA A 133 -1.80 -6.89 4.21
CA ALA A 133 -2.60 -7.96 4.81
C ALA A 133 -1.73 -9.14 5.28
N LEU A 134 -0.43 -9.12 5.01
CA LEU A 134 0.49 -10.15 5.48
C LEU A 134 0.46 -10.24 7.00
N SER A 135 0.10 -11.42 7.51
CA SER A 135 0.12 -11.64 8.95
C SER A 135 1.56 -11.64 9.49
N GLU A 136 1.76 -11.21 10.73
CA GLU A 136 3.09 -11.25 11.34
C GLU A 136 3.67 -12.67 11.38
N LYS A 137 2.82 -13.69 11.58
CA LYS A 137 3.22 -15.10 11.51
C LYS A 137 3.78 -15.46 10.13
N ARG A 138 3.14 -14.98 9.04
CA ARG A 138 3.62 -15.23 7.67
C ARG A 138 4.95 -14.51 7.43
N VAL A 139 5.06 -13.27 7.87
CA VAL A 139 6.28 -12.48 7.78
C VAL A 139 7.44 -13.17 8.50
N ARG A 140 7.24 -13.58 9.77
CA ARG A 140 8.27 -14.29 10.53
C ARG A 140 8.71 -15.58 9.83
N ARG A 141 7.79 -16.33 9.27
CA ARG A 141 8.08 -17.54 8.49
C ARG A 141 8.94 -17.23 7.26
N LEU A 142 8.56 -16.25 6.45
CA LEU A 142 9.35 -15.82 5.29
C LEU A 142 10.74 -15.32 5.68
N TYR A 143 10.83 -14.58 6.78
CA TYR A 143 12.11 -14.04 7.24
C TYR A 143 13.02 -15.14 7.82
N SER A 144 12.47 -16.23 8.33
CA SER A 144 13.21 -17.38 8.87
C SER A 144 13.69 -18.36 7.79
N ALA A 145 13.34 -18.17 6.52
CA ALA A 145 13.92 -18.93 5.42
C ALA A 145 15.46 -18.87 5.50
N GLU A 146 16.17 -19.89 5.03
CA GLU A 146 17.62 -19.95 5.18
C GLU A 146 18.29 -18.85 4.34
N ASP A 147 17.96 -18.82 3.07
CA ASP A 147 18.53 -17.91 2.08
C ASP A 147 17.46 -17.02 1.41
N PRO A 148 17.84 -15.87 0.78
CA PRO A 148 16.92 -15.05 0.02
C PRO A 148 16.16 -15.78 -1.10
N PRO A 149 16.74 -16.71 -1.88
CA PRO A 149 16.00 -17.54 -2.84
C PRO A 149 14.87 -18.37 -2.19
N ASP A 150 15.08 -18.92 -0.99
CA ASP A 150 14.07 -19.71 -0.28
C ASP A 150 12.85 -18.88 0.09
N VAL A 151 13.03 -17.56 0.26
CA VAL A 151 11.91 -16.63 0.46
C VAL A 151 10.97 -16.64 -0.75
N LEU A 152 11.50 -16.68 -1.97
CA LEU A 152 10.70 -16.74 -3.20
C LEU A 152 9.95 -18.08 -3.32
N GLU A 153 10.60 -19.19 -2.95
CA GLU A 153 9.95 -20.49 -2.91
C GLU A 153 8.83 -20.52 -1.86
N GLU A 154 9.08 -19.95 -0.69
CA GLU A 154 8.11 -19.88 0.40
C GLU A 154 6.92 -18.95 0.07
N ILE A 155 7.10 -17.91 -0.77
CA ILE A 155 6.00 -17.09 -1.32
C ILE A 155 5.09 -17.98 -2.17
N GLY A 156 5.66 -18.91 -2.97
CA GLY A 156 4.94 -19.95 -3.68
C GLY A 156 4.18 -19.44 -4.91
N ASP A 157 4.65 -18.36 -5.57
CA ASP A 157 4.04 -17.82 -6.79
C ASP A 157 5.00 -17.99 -7.98
N GLU A 158 4.67 -18.91 -8.87
CA GLU A 158 5.50 -19.28 -10.03
C GLU A 158 5.75 -18.10 -10.98
N ALA A 159 4.77 -17.21 -11.16
CA ALA A 159 4.91 -16.05 -12.01
C ALA A 159 5.93 -15.05 -11.45
N LEU A 160 5.94 -14.88 -10.13
CA LEU A 160 6.93 -14.04 -9.45
C LEU A 160 8.32 -14.69 -9.51
N GLN A 161 8.41 -16.00 -9.25
CA GLN A 161 9.67 -16.74 -9.33
C GLN A 161 10.31 -16.62 -10.74
N SER A 162 9.50 -16.83 -11.79
CA SER A 162 9.97 -16.70 -13.17
C SER A 162 10.48 -15.28 -13.50
N ARG A 163 9.86 -14.23 -12.95
CA ARG A 163 10.32 -12.85 -13.14
C ARG A 163 11.62 -12.54 -12.40
N MET A 164 11.87 -13.27 -11.33
CA MET A 164 13.10 -13.13 -10.54
C MET A 164 14.25 -13.99 -11.07
N GLU A 165 14.00 -14.87 -12.06
CA GLU A 165 15.04 -15.68 -12.70
C GLU A 165 16.17 -14.81 -13.27
N GLY A 166 17.41 -15.20 -13.00
CA GLY A 166 18.60 -14.49 -13.44
C GLY A 166 19.01 -13.27 -12.61
N ILE A 167 18.22 -12.91 -11.59
CA ILE A 167 18.59 -11.85 -10.65
C ILE A 167 19.37 -12.47 -9.49
N SER A 168 20.68 -12.20 -9.44
CA SER A 168 21.50 -12.62 -8.30
C SER A 168 21.15 -11.82 -7.05
N LEU A 169 20.80 -12.52 -5.98
CA LEU A 169 20.50 -11.96 -4.66
C LEU A 169 21.73 -11.96 -3.73
N GLU A 170 22.89 -12.45 -4.18
CA GLU A 170 24.09 -12.51 -3.35
C GLU A 170 24.70 -11.13 -3.07
N GLU A 171 24.61 -10.22 -4.03
CA GLU A 171 25.12 -8.86 -3.91
C GLU A 171 24.03 -7.86 -4.34
N LEU A 172 23.49 -7.14 -3.37
CA LEU A 172 22.41 -6.19 -3.59
C LEU A 172 22.93 -4.77 -3.81
N THR A 173 23.02 -4.37 -5.07
CA THR A 173 23.26 -2.96 -5.44
C THR A 173 21.95 -2.15 -5.35
N PRO A 174 22.02 -0.80 -5.27
CA PRO A 174 20.82 0.05 -5.31
C PRO A 174 19.94 -0.19 -6.54
N ASP A 175 20.54 -0.42 -7.70
CA ASP A 175 19.81 -0.70 -8.96
C ASP A 175 19.09 -2.05 -8.90
N LYS A 176 19.72 -3.09 -8.35
CA LYS A 176 19.08 -4.38 -8.13
C LYS A 176 17.93 -4.27 -7.13
N ALA A 177 18.10 -3.50 -6.05
CA ALA A 177 17.02 -3.26 -5.09
C ALA A 177 15.83 -2.54 -5.73
N SER A 178 16.07 -1.58 -6.63
CA SER A 178 15.02 -0.93 -7.41
C SER A 178 14.33 -1.93 -8.32
N LEU A 179 15.09 -2.70 -9.10
CA LEU A 179 14.56 -3.73 -9.99
C LEU A 179 13.68 -4.76 -9.26
N ILE A 180 14.11 -5.23 -8.08
CA ILE A 180 13.31 -6.13 -7.26
C ILE A 180 11.97 -5.47 -6.87
N ARG A 181 11.99 -4.21 -6.43
CA ARG A 181 10.76 -3.47 -6.12
C ARG A 181 9.84 -3.36 -7.33
N ASP A 182 10.38 -3.05 -8.49
CA ASP A 182 9.61 -2.89 -9.72
C ASP A 182 8.96 -4.22 -10.15
N ILE A 183 9.70 -5.33 -10.06
CA ILE A 183 9.17 -6.67 -10.35
C ILE A 183 8.01 -7.03 -9.40
N PHE A 184 8.20 -6.83 -8.10
CA PHE A 184 7.15 -7.15 -7.12
C PHE A 184 5.94 -6.23 -7.28
N ASN A 185 6.16 -4.93 -7.48
CA ASN A 185 5.07 -3.98 -7.71
C ASN A 185 4.29 -4.35 -8.98
N GLY A 186 4.99 -4.62 -10.09
CA GLY A 186 4.36 -5.05 -11.33
C GLY A 186 3.55 -6.35 -11.16
N TRP A 187 4.07 -7.32 -10.43
CA TRP A 187 3.35 -8.54 -10.08
C TRP A 187 2.09 -8.26 -9.24
N GLY A 188 2.18 -7.39 -8.24
CA GLY A 188 1.03 -6.99 -7.42
C GLY A 188 -0.04 -6.27 -8.22
N GLU A 189 0.35 -5.35 -9.11
CA GLU A 189 -0.55 -4.62 -10.00
C GLU A 189 -1.26 -5.55 -10.99
N GLU A 190 -0.54 -6.48 -11.60
CA GLU A 190 -1.14 -7.45 -12.52
C GLU A 190 -2.13 -8.38 -11.82
N ARG A 191 -1.84 -8.83 -10.60
CA ARG A 191 -2.80 -9.61 -9.82
C ARG A 191 -4.09 -8.85 -9.62
N PHE A 192 -4.00 -7.59 -9.21
CA PHE A 192 -5.16 -6.74 -9.02
C PHE A 192 -5.89 -6.47 -10.35
N PHE A 193 -5.15 -6.17 -11.43
CA PHE A 193 -5.71 -6.00 -12.77
C PHE A 193 -6.48 -7.24 -13.23
N ASN A 194 -5.90 -8.42 -13.06
CA ASN A 194 -6.53 -9.69 -13.41
C ASN A 194 -7.80 -9.95 -12.58
N TYR A 195 -7.79 -9.59 -11.30
CA TYR A 195 -8.98 -9.63 -10.46
C TYR A 195 -10.09 -8.72 -11.01
N VAL A 196 -9.77 -7.45 -11.28
CA VAL A 196 -10.73 -6.47 -11.85
C VAL A 196 -11.29 -6.99 -13.19
N LYS A 197 -10.43 -7.54 -14.04
CA LYS A 197 -10.83 -8.07 -15.35
C LYS A 197 -11.74 -9.29 -15.26
N LYS A 198 -11.50 -10.17 -14.29
CA LYS A 198 -12.24 -11.43 -14.12
C LYS A 198 -13.52 -11.30 -13.30
N LYS A 199 -13.50 -10.45 -12.27
CA LYS A 199 -14.55 -10.40 -11.25
C LYS A 199 -15.52 -9.23 -11.42
N LEU A 200 -15.04 -8.11 -11.97
CA LEU A 200 -15.92 -6.97 -12.23
C LEU A 200 -16.54 -7.06 -13.63
N HIS A 201 -17.80 -6.64 -13.73
CA HIS A 201 -18.56 -6.70 -14.97
C HIS A 201 -19.16 -5.34 -15.33
N GLY A 202 -19.48 -5.14 -16.61
CA GLY A 202 -20.18 -3.98 -17.10
C GLY A 202 -19.50 -2.65 -16.75
N ARG A 203 -20.28 -1.71 -16.20
CA ARG A 203 -19.83 -0.35 -15.89
C ARG A 203 -18.68 -0.32 -14.87
N ASP A 204 -18.76 -1.18 -13.85
CA ASP A 204 -17.75 -1.22 -12.78
C ASP A 204 -16.37 -1.60 -13.31
N ARG A 205 -16.32 -2.63 -14.16
CA ARG A 205 -15.10 -3.05 -14.85
C ARG A 205 -14.54 -1.94 -15.74
N ASN A 206 -15.41 -1.34 -16.58
CA ASN A 206 -15.00 -0.30 -17.53
C ASN A 206 -14.47 0.96 -16.85
N SER A 207 -14.89 1.22 -15.61
CA SER A 207 -14.40 2.37 -14.84
C SER A 207 -13.13 2.07 -14.06
N CYS A 208 -12.91 0.84 -13.61
CA CYS A 208 -11.72 0.46 -12.86
C CYS A 208 -10.51 0.17 -13.77
N LEU A 209 -10.72 -0.47 -14.92
CA LEU A 209 -9.62 -0.88 -15.82
C LEU A 209 -8.69 0.27 -16.24
N PRO A 210 -9.19 1.45 -16.66
CA PRO A 210 -8.29 2.54 -17.05
C PRO A 210 -7.41 3.04 -15.91
N ILE A 211 -7.92 3.00 -14.68
CA ILE A 211 -7.19 3.47 -13.50
C ILE A 211 -6.07 2.50 -13.15
N VAL A 212 -6.37 1.21 -13.18
CA VAL A 212 -5.37 0.15 -12.91
C VAL A 212 -4.34 0.08 -14.04
N GLY A 213 -4.79 0.23 -15.30
CA GLY A 213 -3.90 0.25 -16.47
C GLY A 213 -2.87 1.39 -16.40
N ILE A 214 -3.30 2.60 -16.04
CA ILE A 214 -2.37 3.72 -15.87
C ILE A 214 -1.31 3.42 -14.79
N SER A 215 -1.67 2.73 -13.71
CA SER A 215 -0.71 2.35 -12.67
C SER A 215 0.34 1.35 -13.19
N ILE A 216 -0.05 0.45 -14.10
CA ILE A 216 0.86 -0.53 -14.71
C ILE A 216 1.79 0.13 -15.72
N ASP A 217 1.26 1.07 -16.52
CA ASP A 217 2.05 1.78 -17.54
C ASP A 217 3.09 2.75 -16.96
N LEU A 218 2.96 3.11 -15.67
CA LEU A 218 3.87 3.99 -14.94
C LEU A 218 4.97 3.23 -14.17
N LEU A 219 4.94 1.91 -14.14
CA LEU A 219 5.95 1.03 -13.54
C LEU A 219 6.92 0.51 -14.58
#